data_bbca4c79120c1dbff0083648254216b0
#
_entry.id   bbca4c79120c1dbff0083648254216b0
#
_cell.length_a   1.000
_cell.length_b   1.000
_cell.length_c   1.000
_cell.angle_alpha   90.00
_cell.angle_beta   90.00
_cell.angle_gamma   90.00
#
_symmetry.space_group_name_H-M   'P 1'
#
loop_
_entity.id
_entity.type
_entity.pdbx_description
1 polymer ?
#
loop_
_entity_poly.entity_id
_entity_poly.type
_entity_poly.pdbx_seq_one_letter_code
_entity_poly.pdbx_strand_id
1 'polypeptide(L)'
;MLSLIVVKGKNNEIGKDNKLLWDLPEDMKNFRKLTNGKTVIMGRKTYESIGRLLPNRLNVVVSSTMEDPNIKNLVIFRSLEDVYFHYQRYAGEIFVLGGSSIYEYFKDKCDKLYITDVDDTYEGADSFFPEIDMSNYNVESSVDYDGFKITEYKKIDKEKEHFYEIKRQNTIKS
;
A
#
# COMPACT_ATOMS: atom_id res chain seq x y z
N MET A 1 3.95 -0.06 11.72
CA MET A 1 3.88 0.98 10.66
C MET A 1 3.19 0.39 9.44
N LEU A 2 2.14 1.05 8.98
CA LEU A 2 1.39 0.65 7.79
C LEU A 2 1.95 1.34 6.55
N SER A 3 2.20 0.56 5.52
CA SER A 3 2.64 1.03 4.21
C SER A 3 1.71 0.48 3.13
N LEU A 4 1.39 1.32 2.15
CA LEU A 4 0.57 0.94 1.02
C LEU A 4 1.46 0.78 -0.21
N ILE A 5 1.24 -0.27 -0.99
CA ILE A 5 1.98 -0.51 -2.22
C ILE A 5 1.01 -0.78 -3.37
N VAL A 6 1.20 -0.11 -4.49
CA VAL A 6 0.30 -0.16 -5.65
C VAL A 6 1.01 0.12 -6.96
N VAL A 7 0.55 -0.54 -8.02
CA VAL A 7 0.87 -0.22 -9.42
C VAL A 7 -0.40 0.32 -10.06
N LYS A 8 -0.34 1.54 -10.60
CA LYS A 8 -1.49 2.20 -11.23
C LYS A 8 -1.13 2.88 -12.54
N GLY A 9 -2.10 2.94 -13.44
CA GLY A 9 -2.00 3.71 -14.68
C GLY A 9 -2.33 5.19 -14.48
N LYS A 10 -2.29 5.94 -15.58
CA LYS A 10 -2.55 7.39 -15.60
C LYS A 10 -3.93 7.79 -15.09
N ASN A 11 -4.94 6.91 -15.24
CA ASN A 11 -6.31 7.11 -14.76
C ASN A 11 -6.61 6.28 -13.51
N ASN A 12 -5.60 5.98 -12.71
CA ASN A 12 -5.69 5.16 -11.50
C ASN A 12 -6.15 3.71 -11.73
N GLU A 13 -6.02 3.19 -12.93
CA GLU A 13 -6.37 1.80 -13.25
C GLU A 13 -5.42 0.85 -12.50
N ILE A 14 -5.97 -0.17 -11.83
CA ILE A 14 -5.19 -1.16 -11.09
C ILE A 14 -5.52 -2.60 -11.47
N GLY A 15 -6.65 -2.88 -12.06
CA GLY A 15 -7.04 -4.24 -12.38
C GLY A 15 -8.17 -4.37 -13.39
N LYS A 16 -8.27 -5.57 -13.95
CA LYS A 16 -9.36 -6.05 -14.78
C LYS A 16 -9.53 -7.55 -14.58
N ASP A 17 -10.78 -7.98 -14.36
CA ASP A 17 -11.12 -9.41 -14.17
C ASP A 17 -10.22 -10.08 -13.12
N ASN A 18 -9.96 -9.41 -11.99
CA ASN A 18 -9.07 -9.85 -10.92
C ASN A 18 -7.60 -10.05 -11.33
N LYS A 19 -7.14 -9.43 -12.40
CA LYS A 19 -5.75 -9.52 -12.86
C LYS A 19 -5.07 -8.16 -12.86
N LEU A 20 -3.76 -8.17 -12.64
CA LEU A 20 -2.90 -7.00 -12.83
C LEU A 20 -2.87 -6.62 -14.32
N LEU A 21 -2.73 -5.32 -14.59
CA LEU A 21 -2.81 -4.77 -15.95
C LEU A 21 -1.49 -4.77 -16.70
N TRP A 22 -0.38 -4.69 -15.97
CA TRP A 22 0.96 -4.59 -16.58
C TRP A 22 1.90 -5.62 -15.97
N ASP A 23 2.78 -6.17 -16.82
CA ASP A 23 3.91 -7.00 -16.40
C ASP A 23 5.16 -6.13 -16.33
N LEU A 24 5.61 -5.85 -15.13
CA LEU A 24 6.76 -4.98 -14.83
C LEU A 24 7.78 -5.76 -13.97
N PRO A 25 8.72 -6.50 -14.58
CA PRO A 25 9.67 -7.34 -13.84
C PRO A 25 10.49 -6.58 -12.78
N GLU A 26 10.93 -5.36 -13.08
CA GLU A 26 11.69 -4.52 -12.13
C GLU A 26 10.83 -4.08 -10.93
N ASP A 27 9.56 -3.76 -11.17
CA ASP A 27 8.62 -3.44 -10.12
C ASP A 27 8.33 -4.65 -9.23
N MET A 28 8.13 -5.81 -9.82
CA MET A 28 7.92 -7.06 -9.10
C MET A 28 9.12 -7.46 -8.24
N LYS A 29 10.33 -7.22 -8.73
CA LYS A 29 11.57 -7.42 -7.97
C LYS A 29 11.64 -6.48 -6.77
N ASN A 30 11.30 -5.23 -6.94
CA ASN A 30 11.22 -4.24 -5.86
C ASN A 30 10.17 -4.62 -4.82
N PHE A 31 8.99 -5.06 -5.25
CA PHE A 31 7.92 -5.56 -4.38
C PHE A 31 8.40 -6.72 -3.50
N ARG A 32 9.05 -7.71 -4.10
CA ARG A 32 9.58 -8.86 -3.34
C ARG A 32 10.62 -8.42 -2.31
N LYS A 33 11.52 -7.52 -2.68
CA LYS A 33 12.56 -6.99 -1.79
C LYS A 33 11.96 -6.24 -0.60
N LEU A 34 10.98 -5.37 -0.85
CA LEU A 34 10.31 -4.57 0.19
C LEU A 34 9.52 -5.44 1.18
N THR A 35 8.80 -6.42 0.67
CA THR A 35 7.85 -7.21 1.47
C THR A 35 8.43 -8.48 2.08
N ASN A 36 9.63 -8.90 1.68
CA ASN A 36 10.25 -10.12 2.17
C ASN A 36 10.40 -10.13 3.70
N GLY A 37 9.95 -11.19 4.35
CA GLY A 37 9.96 -11.32 5.80
C GLY A 37 8.93 -10.46 6.53
N LYS A 38 8.02 -9.81 5.81
CA LYS A 38 7.03 -8.88 6.36
C LYS A 38 5.63 -9.48 6.40
N THR A 39 4.70 -8.74 6.99
CA THR A 39 3.27 -9.02 6.94
C THR A 39 2.65 -8.27 5.78
N VAL A 40 1.80 -8.94 5.02
CA VAL A 40 1.05 -8.36 3.89
C VAL A 40 -0.45 -8.51 4.13
N ILE A 41 -1.21 -7.45 3.88
CA ILE A 41 -2.67 -7.39 4.04
C ILE A 41 -3.31 -7.27 2.66
N MET A 42 -4.29 -8.10 2.39
CA MET A 42 -5.01 -8.10 1.11
C MET A 42 -6.48 -8.50 1.30
N GLY A 43 -7.30 -8.13 0.34
CA GLY A 43 -8.66 -8.66 0.23
C GLY A 43 -8.67 -10.06 -0.38
N ARG A 44 -9.82 -10.75 -0.28
CA ARG A 44 -9.99 -12.11 -0.81
C ARG A 44 -9.71 -12.19 -2.31
N LYS A 45 -10.24 -11.27 -3.12
CA LYS A 45 -10.05 -11.27 -4.57
C LYS A 45 -8.58 -11.13 -4.96
N THR A 46 -7.83 -10.31 -4.25
CA THR A 46 -6.39 -10.18 -4.46
C THR A 46 -5.66 -11.47 -4.10
N TYR A 47 -6.02 -12.10 -3.00
CA TYR A 47 -5.48 -13.40 -2.60
C TYR A 47 -5.74 -14.48 -3.66
N GLU A 48 -6.96 -14.56 -4.17
CA GLU A 48 -7.34 -15.50 -5.24
C GLU A 48 -6.62 -15.20 -6.56
N SER A 49 -6.42 -13.93 -6.88
CA SER A 49 -5.68 -13.48 -8.08
C SER A 49 -4.21 -13.90 -8.04
N ILE A 50 -3.57 -13.79 -6.89
CA ILE A 50 -2.18 -14.24 -6.69
C ILE A 50 -2.10 -15.78 -6.82
N GLY A 51 -3.15 -16.49 -6.39
CA GLY A 51 -3.31 -17.94 -6.56
C GLY A 51 -2.50 -18.80 -5.60
N ARG A 52 -1.70 -18.20 -4.73
CA ARG A 52 -0.87 -18.89 -3.72
C ARG A 52 -0.51 -17.95 -2.58
N LEU A 53 -0.04 -18.49 -1.46
CA LEU A 53 0.61 -17.68 -0.43
C LEU A 53 1.88 -17.03 -0.98
N LEU A 54 2.10 -15.78 -0.59
CA LEU A 54 3.39 -15.15 -0.81
C LEU A 54 4.41 -15.78 0.15
N PRO A 55 5.47 -16.42 -0.37
CA PRO A 55 6.43 -17.12 0.48
C PRO A 55 7.23 -16.17 1.36
N ASN A 56 7.63 -16.65 2.53
CA ASN A 56 8.40 -15.90 3.54
C ASN A 56 7.71 -14.62 4.01
N ARG A 57 6.39 -14.63 4.07
CA ARG A 57 5.55 -13.52 4.56
C ARG A 57 4.41 -14.06 5.39
N LEU A 58 3.92 -13.27 6.33
CA LEU A 58 2.62 -13.51 6.94
C LEU A 58 1.55 -12.92 6.03
N ASN A 59 0.71 -13.78 5.46
CA ASN A 59 -0.38 -13.39 4.56
C ASN A 59 -1.65 -13.16 5.39
N VAL A 60 -2.11 -11.93 5.44
CA VAL A 60 -3.36 -11.54 6.10
C VAL A 60 -4.39 -11.25 5.03
N VAL A 61 -5.48 -12.02 5.05
CA VAL A 61 -6.61 -11.84 4.13
C VAL A 61 -7.81 -11.34 4.91
N VAL A 62 -8.43 -10.27 4.42
CA VAL A 62 -9.66 -9.72 5.00
C VAL A 62 -10.85 -10.22 4.19
N SER A 63 -11.71 -11.02 4.82
CA SER A 63 -12.92 -11.55 4.21
C SER A 63 -13.94 -11.91 5.27
N SER A 64 -15.17 -11.43 5.11
CA SER A 64 -16.29 -11.78 6.01
C SER A 64 -16.80 -13.21 5.80
N THR A 65 -16.53 -13.82 4.65
CA THR A 65 -17.14 -15.07 4.20
C THR A 65 -16.17 -16.20 3.89
N MET A 66 -14.91 -15.91 3.63
CA MET A 66 -13.89 -16.91 3.29
C MET A 66 -13.73 -17.90 4.44
N GLU A 67 -13.78 -19.19 4.16
CA GLU A 67 -13.42 -20.22 5.13
C GLU A 67 -11.92 -20.17 5.42
N ASP A 68 -11.57 -20.31 6.71
CA ASP A 68 -10.17 -20.38 7.11
C ASP A 68 -9.62 -21.78 6.80
N PRO A 69 -8.65 -21.92 5.85
CA PRO A 69 -8.08 -23.22 5.55
C PRO A 69 -7.13 -23.73 6.63
N ASN A 70 -6.88 -22.92 7.68
CA ASN A 70 -6.03 -23.27 8.81
C ASN A 70 -4.63 -23.74 8.37
N ILE A 71 -4.00 -22.97 7.50
CA ILE A 71 -2.64 -23.23 7.01
C ILE A 71 -1.64 -22.22 7.58
N LYS A 72 -0.39 -22.65 7.70
CA LYS A 72 0.69 -21.82 8.22
C LYS A 72 0.89 -20.58 7.33
N ASN A 73 1.17 -19.44 7.97
CA ASN A 73 1.43 -18.14 7.34
C ASN A 73 0.21 -17.53 6.61
N LEU A 74 -0.99 -18.00 6.91
CA LEU A 74 -2.24 -17.39 6.49
C LEU A 74 -3.12 -17.11 7.70
N VAL A 75 -3.57 -15.86 7.82
CA VAL A 75 -4.51 -15.40 8.86
C VAL A 75 -5.68 -14.73 8.17
N ILE A 76 -6.91 -15.10 8.58
CA ILE A 76 -8.14 -14.48 8.09
C ILE A 76 -8.67 -13.52 9.15
N PHE A 77 -8.86 -12.27 8.76
CA PHE A 77 -9.61 -11.27 9.53
C PHE A 77 -10.99 -11.07 8.92
N ARG A 78 -12.00 -10.87 9.74
CA ARG A 78 -13.39 -10.76 9.30
C ARG A 78 -13.82 -9.34 8.95
N SER A 79 -13.05 -8.32 9.39
CA SER A 79 -13.34 -6.93 9.07
C SER A 79 -12.05 -6.11 8.94
N LEU A 80 -12.13 -5.01 8.20
CA LEU A 80 -11.04 -4.05 8.05
C LEU A 80 -10.70 -3.35 9.37
N GLU A 81 -11.71 -3.07 10.19
CA GLU A 81 -11.56 -2.46 11.50
C GLU A 81 -10.73 -3.36 12.44
N ASP A 82 -10.98 -4.67 12.42
CA ASP A 82 -10.24 -5.63 13.24
C ASP A 82 -8.76 -5.70 12.82
N VAL A 83 -8.49 -5.71 11.53
CA VAL A 83 -7.11 -5.65 11.00
C VAL A 83 -6.41 -4.37 11.42
N TYR A 84 -7.06 -3.24 11.23
CA TYR A 84 -6.49 -1.94 11.59
C TYR A 84 -6.23 -1.86 13.10
N PHE A 85 -7.18 -2.24 13.91
CA PHE A 85 -7.04 -2.27 15.37
C PHE A 85 -5.85 -3.14 15.81
N HIS A 86 -5.67 -4.29 15.18
CA HIS A 86 -4.60 -5.23 15.50
C HIS A 86 -3.22 -4.70 15.11
N TYR A 87 -3.08 -4.09 13.92
CA TYR A 87 -1.78 -3.74 13.35
C TYR A 87 -1.40 -2.25 13.45
N GLN A 88 -2.29 -1.36 13.85
CA GLN A 88 -2.01 0.09 13.86
C GLN A 88 -0.79 0.49 14.71
N ARG A 89 -0.47 -0.27 15.74
CA ARG A 89 0.66 -0.03 16.66
C ARG A 89 1.79 -1.04 16.51
N TYR A 90 1.74 -1.84 15.47
CA TYR A 90 2.79 -2.83 15.21
C TYR A 90 4.09 -2.13 14.83
N ALA A 91 5.20 -2.50 15.50
CA ALA A 91 6.50 -1.83 15.32
C ALA A 91 7.15 -2.10 13.96
N GLY A 92 6.90 -3.28 13.36
CA GLY A 92 7.40 -3.63 12.03
C GLY A 92 6.60 -2.96 10.91
N GLU A 93 7.13 -3.00 9.70
CA GLU A 93 6.44 -2.53 8.51
C GLU A 93 5.48 -3.59 7.99
N ILE A 94 4.24 -3.18 7.70
CA ILE A 94 3.15 -4.01 7.21
C ILE A 94 2.63 -3.40 5.92
N PHE A 95 2.52 -4.21 4.87
CA PHE A 95 2.16 -3.75 3.53
C PHE A 95 0.72 -4.06 3.18
N VAL A 96 -0.01 -3.05 2.75
CA VAL A 96 -1.38 -3.14 2.22
C VAL A 96 -1.30 -3.32 0.70
N LEU A 97 -1.78 -4.45 0.20
CA LEU A 97 -1.63 -4.87 -1.21
C LEU A 97 -2.86 -4.65 -2.09
N GLY A 98 -3.98 -4.27 -1.53
CA GLY A 98 -5.21 -4.06 -2.30
C GLY A 98 -6.28 -5.14 -2.06
N GLY A 99 -7.36 -5.21 -2.80
CA GLY A 99 -7.71 -4.35 -3.96
C GLY A 99 -8.32 -2.99 -3.61
N SER A 100 -9.16 -2.51 -4.51
CA SER A 100 -9.67 -1.13 -4.43
C SER A 100 -10.39 -0.79 -3.10
N SER A 101 -11.21 -1.68 -2.57
CA SER A 101 -11.89 -1.46 -1.29
C SER A 101 -10.92 -1.44 -0.10
N ILE A 102 -9.87 -2.24 -0.15
CA ILE A 102 -8.83 -2.27 0.87
C ILE A 102 -8.01 -0.97 0.81
N TYR A 103 -7.62 -0.53 -0.37
CA TYR A 103 -6.94 0.75 -0.56
C TYR A 103 -7.78 1.93 -0.10
N GLU A 104 -9.08 1.94 -0.41
CA GLU A 104 -10.01 3.00 0.03
C GLU A 104 -10.04 3.12 1.56
N TYR A 105 -10.08 2.02 2.27
CA TYR A 105 -10.07 2.03 3.73
C TYR A 105 -8.74 2.50 4.31
N PHE A 106 -7.60 2.06 3.75
CA PHE A 106 -6.28 2.33 4.30
C PHE A 106 -5.61 3.60 3.77
N LYS A 107 -6.12 4.24 2.74
CA LYS A 107 -5.46 5.38 2.05
C LYS A 107 -5.01 6.50 2.97
N ASP A 108 -5.77 6.80 4.03
CA ASP A 108 -5.48 7.87 4.99
C ASP A 108 -4.82 7.35 6.28
N LYS A 109 -4.59 6.06 6.39
CA LYS A 109 -4.08 5.38 7.57
C LYS A 109 -2.64 4.88 7.43
N CYS A 110 -2.05 5.02 6.27
CA CYS A 110 -0.69 4.55 5.99
C CYS A 110 0.35 5.64 6.24
N ASP A 111 1.45 5.25 6.87
CA ASP A 111 2.61 6.12 7.12
C ASP A 111 3.46 6.31 5.86
N LYS A 112 3.48 5.31 5.00
CA LYS A 112 4.20 5.33 3.71
C LYS A 112 3.33 4.85 2.57
N LEU A 113 3.59 5.40 1.39
CA LEU A 113 3.01 4.96 0.13
C LEU A 113 4.14 4.62 -0.85
N TYR A 114 4.09 3.43 -1.42
CA TYR A 114 4.95 3.02 -2.53
C TYR A 114 4.10 2.94 -3.77
N ILE A 115 4.18 3.95 -4.62
CA ILE A 115 3.33 4.08 -5.81
C ILE A 115 4.17 3.90 -7.06
N THR A 116 3.83 2.91 -7.86
CA THR A 116 4.35 2.74 -9.21
C THR A 116 3.35 3.36 -10.19
N ASP A 117 3.76 4.45 -10.80
CA ASP A 117 3.00 5.14 -11.84
C ASP A 117 3.43 4.64 -13.21
N VAL A 118 2.54 3.93 -13.88
CA VAL A 118 2.78 3.47 -15.25
C VAL A 118 2.38 4.57 -16.23
N ASP A 119 3.28 4.88 -17.18
CA ASP A 119 3.06 5.87 -18.21
C ASP A 119 2.18 5.32 -19.34
N ASP A 120 1.02 4.83 -18.98
CA ASP A 120 0.05 4.19 -19.86
C ASP A 120 -1.36 4.27 -19.27
N THR A 121 -2.33 4.01 -20.10
CA THR A 121 -3.75 3.84 -19.72
C THR A 121 -4.20 2.44 -20.09
N TYR A 122 -5.20 1.93 -19.39
CA TYR A 122 -5.80 0.66 -19.71
C TYR A 122 -7.32 0.83 -19.90
N GLU A 123 -7.76 0.81 -21.15
CA GLU A 123 -9.16 0.89 -21.49
C GLU A 123 -9.89 -0.38 -21.05
N GLY A 124 -11.04 -0.20 -20.40
CA GLY A 124 -11.83 -1.32 -19.88
C GLY A 124 -11.40 -1.85 -18.53
N ALA A 125 -10.49 -1.18 -17.82
CA ALA A 125 -10.21 -1.50 -16.42
C ALA A 125 -11.48 -1.43 -15.58
N ASP A 126 -11.62 -2.34 -14.62
CA ASP A 126 -12.78 -2.42 -13.73
C ASP A 126 -12.45 -2.18 -12.25
N SER A 127 -11.19 -2.00 -11.93
CA SER A 127 -10.70 -1.70 -10.59
C SER A 127 -9.76 -0.51 -10.62
N PHE A 128 -9.95 0.43 -9.68
CA PHE A 128 -9.23 1.70 -9.65
C PHE A 128 -8.68 1.98 -8.26
N PHE A 129 -7.52 2.64 -8.23
CA PHE A 129 -6.95 3.18 -7.03
C PHE A 129 -7.70 4.44 -6.60
N PRO A 130 -8.02 4.61 -5.30
CA PRO A 130 -8.76 5.77 -4.82
C PRO A 130 -7.92 7.05 -4.89
N GLU A 131 -8.59 8.20 -4.94
CA GLU A 131 -7.94 9.49 -4.77
C GLU A 131 -7.37 9.62 -3.35
N ILE A 132 -6.12 10.09 -3.27
CA ILE A 132 -5.44 10.40 -2.01
C ILE A 132 -5.10 11.89 -1.98
N ASP A 133 -5.31 12.53 -0.83
CA ASP A 133 -4.80 13.87 -0.61
C ASP A 133 -3.29 13.83 -0.43
N MET A 134 -2.57 14.05 -1.53
CA MET A 134 -1.11 14.01 -1.56
C MET A 134 -0.44 15.18 -0.82
N SER A 135 -1.20 16.22 -0.41
CA SER A 135 -0.68 17.29 0.43
C SER A 135 -0.26 16.81 1.83
N ASN A 136 -0.71 15.63 2.24
CA ASN A 136 -0.33 15.00 3.51
C ASN A 136 0.97 14.19 3.44
N TYR A 137 1.62 14.12 2.28
CA TYR A 137 2.80 13.29 2.04
C TYR A 137 3.94 14.08 1.41
N ASN A 138 5.17 13.72 1.79
CA ASN A 138 6.39 14.17 1.13
C ASN A 138 7.00 13.03 0.32
N VAL A 139 7.67 13.37 -0.78
CA VAL A 139 8.46 12.42 -1.56
C VAL A 139 9.75 12.10 -0.80
N GLU A 140 9.98 10.83 -0.47
CA GLU A 140 11.23 10.34 0.12
C GLU A 140 12.23 9.93 -0.95
N SER A 141 11.77 9.23 -1.99
CA SER A 141 12.59 8.79 -3.11
C SER A 141 11.75 8.59 -4.35
N SER A 142 12.38 8.71 -5.50
CA SER A 142 11.76 8.45 -6.80
C SER A 142 12.79 7.88 -7.76
N VAL A 143 12.41 6.81 -8.45
CA VAL A 143 13.26 6.16 -9.45
C VAL A 143 12.48 6.01 -10.74
N ASP A 144 13.02 6.55 -11.82
CA ASP A 144 12.47 6.44 -13.16
C ASP A 144 12.97 5.17 -13.85
N TYR A 145 12.04 4.46 -14.49
CA TYR A 145 12.28 3.32 -15.35
C TYR A 145 11.71 3.58 -16.73
N ASP A 146 11.95 2.67 -17.66
CA ASP A 146 11.33 2.75 -18.98
C ASP A 146 9.82 2.44 -18.88
N GLY A 147 9.00 3.47 -19.08
CA GLY A 147 7.54 3.38 -19.08
C GLY A 147 6.87 3.42 -17.71
N PHE A 148 7.62 3.55 -16.60
CA PHE A 148 7.03 3.70 -15.27
C PHE A 148 8.01 4.37 -14.29
N LYS A 149 7.45 4.84 -13.18
CA LYS A 149 8.20 5.47 -12.09
C LYS A 149 7.74 4.91 -10.75
N ILE A 150 8.68 4.58 -9.87
CA ILE A 150 8.39 4.15 -8.50
C ILE A 150 8.71 5.30 -7.56
N THR A 151 7.73 5.73 -6.78
CA THR A 151 7.88 6.81 -5.79
C THR A 151 7.52 6.30 -4.41
N GLU A 152 8.39 6.57 -3.43
CA GLU A 152 8.14 6.38 -2.02
C GLU A 152 7.73 7.70 -1.40
N TYR A 153 6.55 7.72 -0.77
CA TYR A 153 6.03 8.87 -0.03
C TYR A 153 6.00 8.57 1.45
N LYS A 154 6.27 9.58 2.25
CA LYS A 154 6.15 9.53 3.71
C LYS A 154 5.14 10.54 4.19
N LYS A 155 4.26 10.11 5.10
CA LYS A 155 3.26 10.98 5.72
C LYS A 155 3.94 12.09 6.53
N ILE A 156 3.46 13.32 6.36
CA ILE A 156 3.93 14.49 7.09
C ILE A 156 3.43 14.40 8.54
N ASP A 157 4.35 14.52 9.49
CA ASP A 157 4.02 14.66 10.91
C ASP A 157 3.75 16.13 11.24
N LYS A 158 2.48 16.51 11.17
CA LYS A 158 2.05 17.90 11.39
C LYS A 158 2.37 18.43 12.79
N GLU A 159 2.44 17.56 13.79
CA GLU A 159 2.79 17.96 15.16
C GLU A 159 4.27 18.33 15.23
N LYS A 160 5.13 17.55 14.61
CA LYS A 160 6.57 17.88 14.53
C LYS A 160 6.82 19.13 13.70
N GLU A 161 6.17 19.32 12.57
CA GLU A 161 6.31 20.51 11.76
C GLU A 161 5.92 21.77 12.55
N HIS A 162 4.77 21.74 13.20
CA HIS A 162 4.32 22.86 14.05
C HIS A 162 5.31 23.18 15.17
N PHE A 163 5.88 22.17 15.80
CA PHE A 163 6.91 22.36 16.84
C PHE A 163 8.18 23.01 16.29
N TYR A 164 8.63 22.62 15.10
CA TYR A 164 9.79 23.23 14.46
C TYR A 164 9.52 24.66 13.99
N GLU A 165 8.31 24.96 13.53
CA GLU A 165 7.91 26.33 13.18
C GLU A 165 7.94 27.27 14.39
N ILE A 166 7.39 26.82 15.52
CA ILE A 166 7.44 27.59 16.78
C ILE A 166 8.89 27.85 17.21
N LYS A 167 9.75 26.83 17.15
CA LYS A 167 11.18 26.99 17.46
C LYS A 167 11.87 28.00 16.55
N ARG A 168 11.65 27.95 15.24
CA ARG A 168 12.22 28.89 14.27
C ARG A 168 11.77 30.32 14.56
N GLN A 169 10.49 30.55 14.86
CA GLN A 169 9.96 31.86 15.20
C GLN A 169 10.57 32.43 16.48
N ASN A 170 10.80 31.58 17.48
CA ASN A 170 11.42 32.00 18.74
C ASN A 170 12.93 32.30 18.59
N THR A 171 13.62 31.63 17.66
CA THR A 171 15.05 31.91 17.40
C THR A 171 15.26 33.22 16.63
N ILE A 172 14.29 33.64 15.80
CA ILE A 172 14.36 34.90 15.05
C ILE A 172 14.05 36.13 15.96
N LYS A 173 13.36 35.93 17.08
CA LYS A 173 12.99 37.00 18.03
C LYS A 173 14.01 37.22 19.13
N SER A 174 14.99 36.36 19.24
CA SER A 174 16.13 36.51 20.17
C SER A 174 17.34 37.09 19.46
#